data_48d53ff354b6bf3de3df6cdd05196460
#
_entry.id   48d53ff354b6bf3de3df6cdd05196460
#
_cell.length_a   1.000
_cell.length_b   1.000
_cell.length_c   1.000
_cell.angle_alpha   90.00
_cell.angle_beta   90.00
_cell.angle_gamma   90.00
#
_symmetry.space_group_name_H-M   'P 1'
#
loop_
_entity.id
_entity.type
_entity.pdbx_description
1 polymer ?
#
loop_
_entity_poly.entity_id
_entity_poly.type
_entity_poly.pdbx_seq_one_letter_code
_entity_poly.pdbx_strand_id
1 'polypeptide(L)'
;MARLNKKKLVGLVLCLGAVAVLTAGWTYVREVGRTTTDNAYIRGDVTSLAPKVAGYVTSVEVEDNQSVQAGDVLFRIDDRDYRARFAQATADVEAAQARLTNVDTEIQLQHALARQAEAERQAALAQLKLARIASERGHKLIRSSAVGQEEVDERDAALSKAEAGVAAASARLDAERQRIAVLVTEREAALAAVGHARAVQDLAQIDLDDTVVRAPVDGVIGNRQVRLGRLVAPGTPLLDIVPVNDVWVVANFKETQVEYIRVGQRARITVDGYSSQTLEGVVDSFAPGSGSTFSMLPTDNATGNFVRVVQRVPVKIRFANNPLPGRIVPGLSARVEIDLGSGS
;
A
#
# COMPACT_ATOMS: atom_id res chain seq x y z
N MET A 1 74.47 -36.73 46.58
CA MET A 1 74.08 -35.32 46.27
C MET A 1 74.54 -34.99 44.86
N ALA A 2 73.64 -35.01 43.89
CA ALA A 2 73.99 -34.77 42.49
C ALA A 2 74.19 -33.26 42.25
N ARG A 3 75.44 -32.82 41.93
CA ARG A 3 75.72 -31.45 41.51
C ARG A 3 75.07 -31.16 40.15
N LEU A 4 73.99 -30.42 40.17
CA LEU A 4 73.33 -29.95 38.92
C LEU A 4 74.29 -29.05 38.16
N ASN A 5 74.64 -29.45 36.96
CA ASN A 5 75.61 -28.78 36.10
C ASN A 5 75.10 -27.38 35.73
N LYS A 6 75.78 -26.27 36.20
CA LYS A 6 75.37 -24.85 36.01
C LYS A 6 74.98 -24.53 34.54
N LYS A 7 75.63 -25.17 33.55
CA LYS A 7 75.34 -25.02 32.15
C LYS A 7 73.95 -25.57 31.76
N LYS A 8 73.44 -26.66 32.36
CA LYS A 8 72.08 -27.19 32.14
C LYS A 8 71.02 -26.32 32.82
N LEU A 9 71.35 -25.72 33.98
CA LEU A 9 70.40 -24.80 34.64
C LEU A 9 70.23 -23.50 33.87
N VAL A 10 71.28 -22.92 33.29
CA VAL A 10 71.22 -21.74 32.41
C VAL A 10 70.47 -22.02 31.15
N GLY A 11 70.66 -23.20 30.53
CA GLY A 11 69.86 -23.61 29.35
C GLY A 11 68.38 -23.76 29.66
N LEU A 12 67.98 -24.32 30.82
CA LEU A 12 66.58 -24.44 31.21
C LEU A 12 65.90 -23.08 31.46
N VAL A 13 66.66 -22.13 32.11
CA VAL A 13 66.15 -20.76 32.33
C VAL A 13 65.95 -20.02 31.01
N LEU A 14 66.86 -20.17 30.02
CA LEU A 14 66.74 -19.57 28.70
C LEU A 14 65.56 -20.17 27.88
N CYS A 15 65.33 -21.48 27.95
CA CYS A 15 64.19 -22.11 27.36
C CYS A 15 62.86 -21.66 27.99
N LEU A 16 62.75 -21.56 29.28
CA LEU A 16 61.58 -21.04 30.00
C LEU A 16 61.36 -19.57 29.68
N GLY A 17 62.36 -18.75 29.55
CA GLY A 17 62.30 -17.35 29.15
C GLY A 17 61.78 -17.23 27.68
N ALA A 18 62.29 -18.06 26.77
CA ALA A 18 61.83 -18.06 25.37
C ALA A 18 60.36 -18.50 25.23
N VAL A 19 59.95 -19.54 26.01
CA VAL A 19 58.53 -19.96 26.04
C VAL A 19 57.64 -18.88 26.63
N ALA A 20 58.06 -18.18 27.68
CA ALA A 20 57.32 -17.07 28.28
C ALA A 20 57.17 -15.87 27.31
N VAL A 21 58.21 -15.54 26.55
CA VAL A 21 58.17 -14.48 25.52
C VAL A 21 57.28 -14.89 24.34
N LEU A 22 57.35 -16.16 23.91
CA LEU A 22 56.47 -16.68 22.83
C LEU A 22 55.00 -16.73 23.26
N THR A 23 54.71 -17.15 24.48
CA THR A 23 53.34 -17.15 25.01
C THR A 23 52.81 -15.74 25.25
N ALA A 24 53.62 -14.81 25.79
CA ALA A 24 53.25 -13.41 25.95
C ALA A 24 53.05 -12.70 24.58
N GLY A 25 53.94 -12.99 23.61
CA GLY A 25 53.79 -12.49 22.24
C GLY A 25 52.52 -13.03 21.56
N TRP A 26 52.19 -14.32 21.76
CA TRP A 26 51.00 -14.93 21.19
C TRP A 26 49.70 -14.42 21.81
N THR A 27 49.70 -14.18 23.13
CA THR A 27 48.53 -13.53 23.79
C THR A 27 48.36 -12.07 23.36
N TYR A 28 49.46 -11.33 23.22
CA TYR A 28 49.47 -9.94 22.77
C TYR A 28 48.95 -9.80 21.31
N VAL A 29 49.40 -10.67 20.38
CA VAL A 29 48.92 -10.71 19.01
C VAL A 29 47.43 -11.10 18.93
N ARG A 30 46.96 -11.96 19.83
CA ARG A 30 45.56 -12.34 19.94
C ARG A 30 44.65 -11.23 20.46
N GLU A 31 45.15 -10.36 21.31
CA GLU A 31 44.41 -9.22 21.86
C GLU A 31 44.36 -8.01 20.91
N VAL A 32 45.42 -7.79 20.13
CA VAL A 32 45.52 -6.71 19.14
C VAL A 32 44.62 -6.95 17.92
N GLY A 33 44.20 -8.20 17.65
CA GLY A 33 43.33 -8.58 16.53
C GLY A 33 41.85 -8.49 16.81
N ARG A 34 41.38 -7.93 17.94
CA ARG A 34 39.96 -7.91 18.32
C ARG A 34 39.53 -6.57 18.89
N THR A 35 38.33 -6.16 18.57
CA THR A 35 37.71 -4.99 19.22
C THR A 35 36.41 -5.39 19.90
N THR A 36 36.20 -4.91 21.11
CA THR A 36 35.04 -5.28 21.92
C THR A 36 34.25 -4.06 22.37
N THR A 37 32.95 -4.25 22.52
CA THR A 37 32.05 -3.28 23.16
C THR A 37 31.01 -4.00 24.00
N ASP A 38 30.73 -3.46 25.17
CA ASP A 38 29.62 -3.84 26.07
C ASP A 38 28.36 -2.98 25.86
N ASN A 39 28.48 -1.94 25.05
CA ASN A 39 27.37 -1.06 24.71
C ASN A 39 26.72 -1.54 23.39
N ALA A 40 26.04 -2.66 23.47
CA ALA A 40 25.30 -3.22 22.35
C ALA A 40 23.92 -3.70 22.80
N TYR A 41 22.94 -3.54 21.92
CA TYR A 41 21.56 -3.89 22.18
C TYR A 41 20.96 -4.63 20.99
N ILE A 42 20.09 -5.59 21.29
CA ILE A 42 19.26 -6.24 20.29
C ILE A 42 18.21 -5.24 19.82
N ARG A 43 18.04 -5.13 18.52
CA ARG A 43 17.01 -4.34 17.85
C ARG A 43 16.18 -5.22 16.92
N GLY A 44 14.96 -4.79 16.64
CA GLY A 44 14.05 -5.36 15.66
C GLY A 44 13.02 -4.32 15.29
N ASP A 45 12.37 -4.50 14.13
CA ASP A 45 11.34 -3.59 13.66
C ASP A 45 10.02 -3.89 14.37
N VAL A 46 9.78 -3.22 15.50
CA VAL A 46 8.53 -3.31 16.23
C VAL A 46 7.44 -2.58 15.48
N THR A 47 6.37 -3.29 15.12
CA THR A 47 5.22 -2.73 14.41
C THR A 47 4.13 -2.35 15.41
N SER A 48 3.92 -1.04 15.61
CA SER A 48 2.81 -0.52 16.40
C SER A 48 1.54 -0.46 15.57
N LEU A 49 0.48 -1.09 16.04
CA LEU A 49 -0.81 -1.17 15.36
C LEU A 49 -1.81 -0.20 15.95
N ALA A 50 -2.40 0.60 15.05
CA ALA A 50 -3.50 1.49 15.33
C ALA A 50 -4.68 1.15 14.42
N PRO A 51 -5.94 1.27 14.88
CA PRO A 51 -7.11 1.08 14.04
C PRO A 51 -7.22 2.21 13.02
N LYS A 52 -7.84 1.94 11.89
CA LYS A 52 -8.18 2.94 10.87
C LYS A 52 -9.57 3.53 11.08
N VAL A 53 -10.43 2.81 11.81
CA VAL A 53 -11.83 3.18 12.05
C VAL A 53 -12.09 3.35 13.56
N ALA A 54 -13.08 4.18 13.91
CA ALA A 54 -13.47 4.42 15.28
C ALA A 54 -14.60 3.49 15.71
N GLY A 55 -14.66 3.13 16.99
CA GLY A 55 -15.75 2.34 17.55
C GLY A 55 -15.39 1.67 18.85
N TYR A 56 -16.34 0.91 19.41
CA TYR A 56 -16.09 0.12 20.63
C TYR A 56 -15.52 -1.25 20.25
N VAL A 57 -14.53 -1.72 21.01
CA VAL A 57 -13.99 -3.07 20.84
C VAL A 57 -15.00 -4.10 21.33
N THR A 58 -15.42 -5.00 20.45
CA THR A 58 -16.41 -6.06 20.73
C THR A 58 -15.78 -7.39 21.08
N SER A 59 -14.56 -7.68 20.57
CA SER A 59 -13.79 -8.86 20.95
C SER A 59 -12.30 -8.57 20.85
N VAL A 60 -11.51 -9.27 21.68
CA VAL A 60 -10.04 -9.29 21.60
C VAL A 60 -9.66 -10.77 21.53
N GLU A 61 -9.01 -11.17 20.43
CA GLU A 61 -8.78 -12.57 20.10
C GLU A 61 -7.33 -13.01 20.39
N VAL A 62 -6.54 -12.10 20.98
CA VAL A 62 -5.13 -12.35 21.30
C VAL A 62 -4.81 -11.98 22.74
N GLU A 63 -3.84 -12.71 23.31
CA GLU A 63 -3.32 -12.47 24.65
C GLU A 63 -1.92 -11.80 24.61
N ASP A 64 -1.49 -11.28 25.76
CA ASP A 64 -0.14 -10.73 25.91
C ASP A 64 0.89 -11.86 25.72
N ASN A 65 1.96 -11.60 24.98
CA ASN A 65 3.02 -12.53 24.63
C ASN A 65 2.60 -13.72 23.73
N GLN A 66 1.41 -13.68 23.13
CA GLN A 66 0.98 -14.69 22.14
C GLN A 66 1.72 -14.51 20.81
N SER A 67 2.12 -15.62 20.21
CA SER A 67 2.65 -15.63 18.85
C SER A 67 1.49 -15.53 17.84
N VAL A 68 1.65 -14.68 16.83
CA VAL A 68 0.68 -14.46 15.75
C VAL A 68 1.35 -14.52 14.39
N GLN A 69 0.56 -14.91 13.38
CA GLN A 69 0.97 -14.90 11.98
C GLN A 69 0.29 -13.73 11.23
N ALA A 70 0.89 -13.31 10.14
CA ALA A 70 0.29 -12.30 9.26
C ALA A 70 -1.11 -12.77 8.79
N GLY A 71 -2.12 -11.89 8.96
CA GLY A 71 -3.52 -12.20 8.67
C GLY A 71 -4.35 -12.62 9.86
N ASP A 72 -3.76 -13.05 10.99
CA ASP A 72 -4.50 -13.41 12.20
C ASP A 72 -5.32 -12.24 12.72
N VAL A 73 -6.55 -12.52 13.19
CA VAL A 73 -7.42 -11.51 13.78
C VAL A 73 -6.94 -11.20 15.19
N LEU A 74 -6.71 -9.92 15.46
CA LEU A 74 -6.24 -9.44 16.75
C LEU A 74 -7.38 -8.97 17.64
N PHE A 75 -8.27 -8.16 17.09
CA PHE A 75 -9.48 -7.68 17.76
C PHE A 75 -10.51 -7.20 16.74
N ARG A 76 -11.75 -7.04 17.18
CA ARG A 76 -12.87 -6.54 16.38
C ARG A 76 -13.46 -5.28 17.02
N ILE A 77 -13.85 -4.36 16.16
CA ILE A 77 -14.56 -3.14 16.47
C ILE A 77 -16.05 -3.35 16.14
N ASP A 78 -16.96 -2.68 16.81
CA ASP A 78 -18.40 -2.74 16.53
C ASP A 78 -18.66 -2.32 15.07
N ASP A 79 -19.15 -3.26 14.29
CA ASP A 79 -19.33 -3.12 12.85
C ASP A 79 -20.76 -2.73 12.42
N ARG A 80 -21.70 -2.58 13.37
CA ARG A 80 -23.12 -2.36 13.08
C ARG A 80 -23.34 -1.11 12.23
N ASP A 81 -22.70 -0.01 12.57
CA ASP A 81 -22.81 1.25 11.82
C ASP A 81 -22.17 1.15 10.44
N TYR A 82 -21.05 0.45 10.33
CA TYR A 82 -20.33 0.21 9.08
C TYR A 82 -21.10 -0.71 8.14
N ARG A 83 -21.72 -1.77 8.68
CA ARG A 83 -22.64 -2.65 7.93
C ARG A 83 -23.85 -1.88 7.39
N ALA A 84 -24.41 -0.99 8.21
CA ALA A 84 -25.55 -0.17 7.80
C ALA A 84 -25.16 0.79 6.66
N ARG A 85 -23.98 1.42 6.74
CA ARG A 85 -23.45 2.28 5.68
C ARG A 85 -23.19 1.51 4.39
N PHE A 86 -22.61 0.33 4.50
CA PHE A 86 -22.38 -0.54 3.34
C PHE A 86 -23.69 -0.97 2.69
N ALA A 87 -24.69 -1.35 3.49
CA ALA A 87 -26.03 -1.71 2.97
C ALA A 87 -26.72 -0.51 2.29
N GLN A 88 -26.59 0.69 2.85
CA GLN A 88 -27.10 1.91 2.22
C GLN A 88 -26.40 2.16 0.88
N ALA A 89 -25.07 2.13 0.82
CA ALA A 89 -24.32 2.34 -0.40
C ALA A 89 -24.64 1.27 -1.46
N THR A 90 -24.93 0.03 -1.06
CA THR A 90 -25.40 -1.03 -1.95
C THR A 90 -26.75 -0.69 -2.57
N ALA A 91 -27.71 -0.20 -1.78
CA ALA A 91 -28.99 0.25 -2.28
C ALA A 91 -28.87 1.43 -3.25
N ASP A 92 -27.92 2.35 -3.00
CA ASP A 92 -27.66 3.48 -3.90
C ASP A 92 -27.10 3.01 -5.26
N VAL A 93 -26.27 1.98 -5.29
CA VAL A 93 -25.79 1.33 -6.54
C VAL A 93 -26.98 0.73 -7.30
N GLU A 94 -27.85 -0.01 -6.62
CA GLU A 94 -29.04 -0.62 -7.22
C GLU A 94 -29.97 0.46 -7.82
N ALA A 95 -30.20 1.55 -7.10
CA ALA A 95 -31.00 2.67 -7.58
C ALA A 95 -30.38 3.35 -8.82
N ALA A 96 -29.08 3.59 -8.82
CA ALA A 96 -28.37 4.13 -9.97
C ALA A 96 -28.42 3.19 -11.18
N GLN A 97 -28.29 1.89 -10.95
CA GLN A 97 -28.38 0.87 -12.01
C GLN A 97 -29.81 0.79 -12.63
N ALA A 98 -30.85 0.88 -11.78
CA ALA A 98 -32.23 0.94 -12.22
C ALA A 98 -32.50 2.18 -13.10
N ARG A 99 -31.93 3.33 -12.72
CA ARG A 99 -32.02 4.55 -13.52
C ARG A 99 -31.37 4.39 -14.88
N LEU A 100 -30.17 3.80 -14.96
CA LEU A 100 -29.51 3.49 -16.24
C LEU A 100 -30.37 2.58 -17.11
N THR A 101 -30.97 1.53 -16.55
CA THR A 101 -31.85 0.61 -17.24
C THR A 101 -33.10 1.33 -17.79
N ASN A 102 -33.65 2.28 -17.04
CA ASN A 102 -34.79 3.10 -17.49
C ASN A 102 -34.41 3.95 -18.71
N VAL A 103 -33.27 4.62 -18.70
CA VAL A 103 -32.78 5.40 -19.83
C VAL A 103 -32.52 4.51 -21.06
N ASP A 104 -31.94 3.33 -20.88
CA ASP A 104 -31.74 2.36 -21.95
C ASP A 104 -33.08 1.92 -22.60
N THR A 105 -34.10 1.73 -21.76
CA THR A 105 -35.45 1.40 -22.24
C THR A 105 -36.09 2.58 -22.99
N GLU A 106 -35.90 3.81 -22.52
CA GLU A 106 -36.40 5.02 -23.19
C GLU A 106 -35.71 5.22 -24.55
N ILE A 107 -34.40 4.95 -24.66
CA ILE A 107 -33.69 4.96 -25.94
C ILE A 107 -34.30 3.93 -26.92
N GLN A 108 -34.64 2.73 -26.46
CA GLN A 108 -35.25 1.71 -27.30
C GLN A 108 -36.65 2.18 -27.82
N LEU A 109 -37.46 2.77 -26.94
CA LEU A 109 -38.73 3.37 -27.32
C LEU A 109 -38.54 4.47 -28.38
N GLN A 110 -37.59 5.37 -28.15
CA GLN A 110 -37.31 6.48 -29.06
C GLN A 110 -36.82 6.01 -30.42
N HIS A 111 -36.04 4.94 -30.49
CA HIS A 111 -35.70 4.28 -31.77
C HIS A 111 -36.93 3.74 -32.49
N ALA A 112 -37.93 3.23 -31.79
CA ALA A 112 -39.17 2.78 -32.40
C ALA A 112 -39.97 3.95 -32.99
N LEU A 113 -40.07 5.08 -32.29
CA LEU A 113 -40.69 6.31 -32.76
C LEU A 113 -39.96 6.90 -33.97
N ALA A 114 -38.64 6.89 -34.00
CA ALA A 114 -37.86 7.31 -35.16
C ALA A 114 -38.12 6.41 -36.41
N ARG A 115 -38.26 5.09 -36.20
CA ARG A 115 -38.67 4.18 -37.32
C ARG A 115 -40.08 4.48 -37.83
N GLN A 116 -41.03 4.81 -36.94
CA GLN A 116 -42.37 5.22 -37.33
C GLN A 116 -42.30 6.52 -38.15
N ALA A 117 -41.61 7.55 -37.69
CA ALA A 117 -41.44 8.82 -38.43
C ALA A 117 -40.75 8.62 -39.79
N GLU A 118 -39.78 7.70 -39.88
CA GLU A 118 -39.18 7.35 -41.18
C GLU A 118 -40.21 6.71 -42.15
N ALA A 119 -41.08 5.82 -41.65
CA ALA A 119 -42.14 5.24 -42.47
C ALA A 119 -43.17 6.31 -42.95
N GLU A 120 -43.51 7.27 -42.06
CA GLU A 120 -44.35 8.42 -42.41
C GLU A 120 -43.70 9.28 -43.52
N ARG A 121 -42.40 9.54 -43.42
CA ARG A 121 -41.62 10.25 -44.44
C ARG A 121 -41.63 9.51 -45.78
N GLN A 122 -41.46 8.18 -45.76
CA GLN A 122 -41.54 7.35 -46.98
C GLN A 122 -42.92 7.40 -47.62
N ALA A 123 -43.99 7.38 -46.82
CA ALA A 123 -45.36 7.56 -47.33
C ALA A 123 -45.56 8.94 -47.97
N ALA A 124 -45.04 10.00 -47.33
CA ALA A 124 -45.11 11.36 -47.92
C ALA A 124 -44.32 11.47 -49.24
N LEU A 125 -43.18 10.81 -49.34
CA LEU A 125 -42.39 10.75 -50.58
C LEU A 125 -43.14 10.02 -51.73
N ALA A 126 -43.83 8.95 -51.39
CA ALA A 126 -44.66 8.25 -52.36
C ALA A 126 -45.78 9.13 -52.85
N GLN A 127 -46.45 9.90 -51.96
CA GLN A 127 -47.51 10.87 -52.34
C GLN A 127 -46.96 12.02 -53.21
N LEU A 128 -45.77 12.54 -52.86
CA LEU A 128 -45.08 13.54 -53.68
C LEU A 128 -44.80 13.03 -55.09
N LYS A 129 -44.30 11.79 -55.22
CA LYS A 129 -44.03 11.17 -56.50
C LYS A 129 -45.28 11.09 -57.34
N LEU A 130 -46.43 10.68 -56.75
CA LEU A 130 -47.74 10.64 -57.44
C LEU A 130 -48.17 12.03 -57.88
N ALA A 131 -48.16 13.02 -57.01
CA ALA A 131 -48.56 14.40 -57.32
C ALA A 131 -47.65 15.01 -58.39
N ARG A 132 -46.36 14.76 -58.39
CA ARG A 132 -45.42 15.24 -59.41
C ARG A 132 -45.80 14.66 -60.81
N ILE A 133 -46.05 13.35 -60.90
CA ILE A 133 -46.46 12.69 -62.16
C ILE A 133 -47.77 13.26 -62.64
N ALA A 134 -48.74 13.55 -61.77
CA ALA A 134 -50.01 14.14 -62.11
C ALA A 134 -49.88 15.58 -62.65
N SER A 135 -49.06 16.44 -61.98
CA SER A 135 -48.76 17.80 -62.42
C SER A 135 -48.08 17.79 -63.82
N GLU A 136 -46.98 17.00 -63.96
CA GLU A 136 -46.25 16.88 -65.23
C GLU A 136 -47.15 16.42 -66.39
N ARG A 137 -48.11 15.49 -66.13
CA ARG A 137 -49.09 15.03 -67.10
C ARG A 137 -50.06 16.15 -67.40
N GLY A 138 -50.55 16.93 -66.42
CA GLY A 138 -51.44 18.07 -66.62
C GLY A 138 -50.83 19.11 -67.55
N HIS A 139 -49.56 19.48 -67.30
CA HIS A 139 -48.84 20.41 -68.16
C HIS A 139 -48.55 19.91 -69.58
N LYS A 140 -48.52 18.61 -69.80
CA LYS A 140 -48.46 18.01 -71.16
C LYS A 140 -49.82 18.08 -71.87
N LEU A 141 -50.91 17.79 -71.15
CA LEU A 141 -52.26 17.75 -71.67
C LEU A 141 -52.82 19.15 -71.98
N ILE A 142 -52.53 20.19 -71.24
CA ILE A 142 -52.95 21.55 -71.52
C ILE A 142 -52.35 22.06 -72.82
N ARG A 143 -51.11 21.66 -73.14
CA ARG A 143 -50.50 22.02 -74.45
C ARG A 143 -51.22 21.43 -75.64
N SER A 144 -52.00 20.36 -75.49
CA SER A 144 -52.86 19.76 -76.50
C SER A 144 -54.30 20.16 -76.34
N SER A 145 -54.66 21.17 -75.53
CA SER A 145 -55.99 21.62 -75.19
C SER A 145 -56.91 20.52 -74.68
N ALA A 146 -56.36 19.45 -74.07
CA ALA A 146 -57.16 18.31 -73.60
C ALA A 146 -57.70 18.52 -72.18
N VAL A 147 -57.13 19.52 -71.40
CA VAL A 147 -57.60 19.89 -70.07
C VAL A 147 -57.62 21.41 -69.93
N GLY A 148 -58.43 21.93 -68.96
CA GLY A 148 -58.52 23.38 -68.66
C GLY A 148 -57.41 23.85 -67.75
N GLN A 149 -57.17 25.20 -67.64
CA GLN A 149 -56.19 25.80 -66.77
C GLN A 149 -56.46 25.50 -65.27
N GLU A 150 -57.71 25.53 -64.86
CA GLU A 150 -58.14 25.23 -63.47
C GLU A 150 -57.65 23.85 -62.98
N GLU A 151 -57.73 22.85 -63.86
CA GLU A 151 -57.28 21.49 -63.52
C GLU A 151 -55.77 21.40 -63.38
N VAL A 152 -54.99 22.19 -64.13
CA VAL A 152 -53.55 22.26 -63.99
C VAL A 152 -53.16 22.97 -62.69
N ASP A 153 -53.85 24.08 -62.37
CA ASP A 153 -53.64 24.83 -61.16
C ASP A 153 -53.96 23.99 -59.90
N GLU A 154 -55.00 23.17 -59.93
CA GLU A 154 -55.37 22.20 -58.90
C GLU A 154 -54.24 21.14 -58.69
N ARG A 155 -53.73 20.59 -59.78
CA ARG A 155 -52.59 19.59 -59.70
C ARG A 155 -51.30 20.21 -59.19
N ASP A 156 -51.01 21.45 -59.54
CA ASP A 156 -49.85 22.17 -59.07
C ASP A 156 -49.97 22.54 -57.55
N ALA A 157 -51.20 22.90 -57.16
CA ALA A 157 -51.45 23.08 -55.69
C ALA A 157 -51.35 21.75 -54.94
N ALA A 158 -51.82 20.65 -55.55
CA ALA A 158 -51.61 19.31 -54.93
C ALA A 158 -50.13 18.89 -54.85
N LEU A 159 -49.30 19.22 -55.84
CA LEU A 159 -47.86 19.03 -55.80
C LEU A 159 -47.23 19.85 -54.71
N SER A 160 -47.47 21.14 -54.60
CA SER A 160 -46.96 22.03 -53.57
C SER A 160 -47.33 21.54 -52.15
N LYS A 161 -48.60 21.07 -51.99
CA LYS A 161 -49.03 20.45 -50.71
C LYS A 161 -48.25 19.18 -50.38
N ALA A 162 -47.98 18.33 -51.37
CA ALA A 162 -47.19 17.11 -51.15
C ALA A 162 -45.74 17.41 -50.84
N GLU A 163 -45.09 18.44 -51.41
CA GLU A 163 -43.80 18.92 -51.12
C GLU A 163 -43.67 19.41 -49.62
N ALA A 164 -44.65 20.22 -49.22
CA ALA A 164 -44.75 20.66 -47.83
C ALA A 164 -44.97 19.49 -46.88
N GLY A 165 -45.71 18.46 -47.28
CA GLY A 165 -45.92 17.23 -46.54
C GLY A 165 -44.60 16.45 -46.27
N VAL A 166 -43.75 16.33 -47.29
CA VAL A 166 -42.40 15.71 -47.14
C VAL A 166 -41.53 16.52 -46.23
N ALA A 167 -41.51 17.84 -46.34
CA ALA A 167 -40.73 18.72 -45.48
C ALA A 167 -41.15 18.56 -44.00
N ALA A 168 -42.47 18.53 -43.75
CA ALA A 168 -42.99 18.31 -42.40
C ALA A 168 -42.62 16.94 -41.82
N ALA A 169 -42.75 15.85 -42.60
CA ALA A 169 -42.38 14.51 -42.16
C ALA A 169 -40.88 14.36 -41.95
N SER A 170 -40.06 15.02 -42.79
CA SER A 170 -38.60 15.04 -42.58
C SER A 170 -38.20 15.77 -41.30
N ALA A 171 -38.78 16.95 -41.05
CA ALA A 171 -38.51 17.69 -39.81
C ALA A 171 -38.91 16.90 -38.55
N ARG A 172 -40.03 16.15 -38.63
CA ARG A 172 -40.42 15.25 -37.53
C ARG A 172 -39.44 14.14 -37.30
N LEU A 173 -38.94 13.47 -38.34
CA LEU A 173 -37.93 12.44 -38.24
C LEU A 173 -36.62 13.00 -37.60
N ASP A 174 -36.22 14.18 -38.03
CA ASP A 174 -35.01 14.82 -37.49
C ASP A 174 -35.17 15.19 -36.01
N ALA A 175 -36.36 15.62 -35.57
CA ALA A 175 -36.67 15.85 -34.17
C ALA A 175 -36.57 14.55 -33.34
N GLU A 176 -37.11 13.42 -33.85
CA GLU A 176 -37.01 12.12 -33.16
C GLU A 176 -35.53 11.64 -33.06
N ARG A 177 -34.74 11.85 -34.10
CA ARG A 177 -33.29 11.54 -34.09
C ARG A 177 -32.53 12.42 -33.10
N GLN A 178 -32.84 13.70 -33.02
CA GLN A 178 -32.24 14.61 -32.07
C GLN A 178 -32.56 14.21 -30.63
N ARG A 179 -33.79 13.71 -30.37
CA ARG A 179 -34.17 13.20 -29.05
C ARG A 179 -33.32 11.99 -28.65
N ILE A 180 -33.01 11.08 -29.60
CA ILE A 180 -32.10 9.96 -29.33
C ILE A 180 -30.72 10.48 -28.88
N ALA A 181 -30.17 11.51 -29.53
CA ALA A 181 -28.88 12.07 -29.15
C ALA A 181 -28.88 12.63 -27.72
N VAL A 182 -29.96 13.29 -27.30
CA VAL A 182 -30.13 13.77 -25.93
C VAL A 182 -30.15 12.59 -24.94
N LEU A 183 -30.94 11.55 -25.22
CA LEU A 183 -31.04 10.37 -24.37
C LEU A 183 -29.71 9.60 -24.26
N VAL A 184 -28.91 9.58 -25.32
CA VAL A 184 -27.53 9.00 -25.25
C VAL A 184 -26.66 9.77 -24.25
N THR A 185 -26.74 11.11 -24.23
CA THR A 185 -26.01 11.92 -23.22
C THR A 185 -26.54 11.68 -21.81
N GLU A 186 -27.88 11.53 -21.66
CA GLU A 186 -28.49 11.16 -20.36
C GLU A 186 -28.03 9.78 -19.89
N ARG A 187 -27.86 8.82 -20.82
CA ARG A 187 -27.33 7.49 -20.54
C ARG A 187 -25.88 7.56 -20.02
N GLU A 188 -25.03 8.38 -20.64
CA GLU A 188 -23.66 8.58 -20.19
C GLU A 188 -23.61 9.19 -18.76
N ALA A 189 -24.49 10.14 -18.47
CA ALA A 189 -24.63 10.71 -17.14
C ALA A 189 -25.11 9.67 -16.12
N ALA A 190 -26.07 8.81 -16.48
CA ALA A 190 -26.54 7.73 -15.64
C ALA A 190 -25.45 6.67 -15.39
N LEU A 191 -24.64 6.35 -16.41
CA LEU A 191 -23.49 5.45 -16.28
C LEU A 191 -22.43 6.01 -15.33
N ALA A 192 -22.14 7.31 -15.41
CA ALA A 192 -21.25 7.99 -14.48
C ALA A 192 -21.78 7.95 -13.03
N ALA A 193 -23.09 8.09 -12.85
CA ALA A 193 -23.73 7.98 -11.53
C ALA A 193 -23.60 6.56 -10.95
N VAL A 194 -23.70 5.50 -11.75
CA VAL A 194 -23.41 4.12 -11.32
C VAL A 194 -21.96 3.99 -10.87
N GLY A 195 -21.01 4.55 -11.63
CA GLY A 195 -19.59 4.56 -11.27
C GLY A 195 -19.33 5.24 -9.91
N HIS A 196 -19.96 6.41 -9.70
CA HIS A 196 -19.87 7.13 -8.43
C HIS A 196 -20.45 6.32 -7.27
N ALA A 197 -21.65 5.75 -7.43
CA ALA A 197 -22.28 4.94 -6.37
C ALA A 197 -21.44 3.72 -6.00
N ARG A 198 -20.81 3.05 -6.97
CA ARG A 198 -19.87 1.94 -6.72
C ARG A 198 -18.65 2.38 -5.91
N ALA A 199 -18.05 3.51 -6.27
CA ALA A 199 -16.89 4.03 -5.51
C ALA A 199 -17.25 4.33 -4.05
N VAL A 200 -18.46 4.82 -3.78
CA VAL A 200 -18.97 5.02 -2.41
C VAL A 200 -19.19 3.69 -1.69
N GLN A 201 -19.71 2.68 -2.41
CA GLN A 201 -19.88 1.32 -1.87
C GLN A 201 -18.54 0.69 -1.51
N ASP A 202 -17.55 0.80 -2.40
CA ASP A 202 -16.19 0.26 -2.16
C ASP A 202 -15.55 0.91 -0.92
N LEU A 203 -15.72 2.23 -0.75
CA LEU A 203 -15.24 2.93 0.44
C LEU A 203 -15.92 2.41 1.72
N ALA A 204 -17.24 2.23 1.69
CA ALA A 204 -17.98 1.69 2.82
C ALA A 204 -17.59 0.23 3.14
N GLN A 205 -17.23 -0.57 2.12
CA GLN A 205 -16.70 -1.93 2.29
C GLN A 205 -15.32 -1.90 2.96
N ILE A 206 -14.42 -1.00 2.54
CA ILE A 206 -13.10 -0.83 3.16
C ILE A 206 -13.25 -0.47 4.64
N ASP A 207 -14.12 0.48 4.96
CA ASP A 207 -14.39 0.88 6.35
C ASP A 207 -14.93 -0.30 7.18
N LEU A 208 -15.79 -1.12 6.59
CA LEU A 208 -16.33 -2.33 7.23
C LEU A 208 -15.23 -3.39 7.46
N ASP A 209 -14.38 -3.63 6.46
CA ASP A 209 -13.27 -4.58 6.57
C ASP A 209 -12.26 -4.13 7.64
N ASP A 210 -12.00 -2.82 7.74
CA ASP A 210 -11.11 -2.23 8.73
C ASP A 210 -11.65 -2.32 10.19
N THR A 211 -12.91 -2.75 10.40
CA THR A 211 -13.42 -3.09 11.74
C THR A 211 -12.81 -4.38 12.30
N VAL A 212 -12.23 -5.23 11.44
CA VAL A 212 -11.51 -6.44 11.82
C VAL A 212 -10.02 -6.18 11.71
N VAL A 213 -9.37 -5.87 12.82
CA VAL A 213 -7.94 -5.56 12.85
C VAL A 213 -7.13 -6.84 12.85
N ARG A 214 -6.23 -6.97 11.87
CA ARG A 214 -5.38 -8.15 11.65
C ARG A 214 -3.90 -7.83 11.79
N ALA A 215 -3.11 -8.87 12.07
CA ALA A 215 -1.66 -8.79 12.10
C ALA A 215 -1.11 -8.54 10.68
N PRO A 216 -0.31 -7.48 10.43
CA PRO A 216 0.33 -7.26 9.14
C PRO A 216 1.59 -8.10 8.93
N VAL A 217 2.21 -8.58 10.01
CA VAL A 217 3.46 -9.35 10.02
C VAL A 217 3.41 -10.44 11.08
N ASP A 218 4.27 -11.45 10.92
CA ASP A 218 4.48 -12.48 11.95
C ASP A 218 5.23 -11.90 13.14
N GLY A 219 4.87 -12.32 14.36
CA GLY A 219 5.58 -11.87 15.54
C GLY A 219 4.91 -12.29 16.84
N VAL A 220 5.27 -11.62 17.92
CA VAL A 220 4.73 -11.82 19.25
C VAL A 220 4.06 -10.53 19.72
N ILE A 221 2.86 -10.65 20.29
CA ILE A 221 2.10 -9.52 20.81
C ILE A 221 2.80 -8.92 22.03
N GLY A 222 3.06 -7.62 21.97
CA GLY A 222 3.59 -6.83 23.09
C GLY A 222 2.71 -5.61 23.36
N ASN A 223 2.87 -5.02 24.55
CA ASN A 223 2.26 -3.75 24.95
C ASN A 223 0.76 -3.63 24.57
N ARG A 224 -0.03 -4.69 24.84
CA ARG A 224 -1.44 -4.74 24.49
C ARG A 224 -2.28 -3.82 25.36
N GLN A 225 -2.67 -2.69 24.81
CA GLN A 225 -3.56 -1.70 25.45
C GLN A 225 -5.03 -1.87 25.06
N VAL A 226 -5.32 -2.66 24.02
CA VAL A 226 -6.69 -2.97 23.60
C VAL A 226 -7.41 -3.79 24.67
N ARG A 227 -8.67 -3.39 25.01
CA ARG A 227 -9.53 -4.06 25.99
C ARG A 227 -10.96 -4.10 25.47
N LEU A 228 -11.69 -5.15 25.82
CA LEU A 228 -13.11 -5.26 25.52
C LEU A 228 -13.88 -4.03 26.03
N GLY A 229 -14.76 -3.47 25.21
CA GLY A 229 -15.57 -2.29 25.56
C GLY A 229 -14.82 -0.96 25.50
N ARG A 230 -13.53 -0.94 25.16
CA ARG A 230 -12.77 0.31 24.98
C ARG A 230 -13.21 1.01 23.70
N LEU A 231 -13.46 2.32 23.78
CA LEU A 231 -13.60 3.17 22.61
C LEU A 231 -12.21 3.40 21.99
N VAL A 232 -12.06 3.13 20.70
CA VAL A 232 -10.83 3.34 19.93
C VAL A 232 -11.06 4.39 18.85
N ALA A 233 -9.96 5.08 18.48
CA ALA A 233 -9.97 6.10 17.44
C ALA A 233 -8.82 5.85 16.45
N PRO A 234 -8.97 6.27 15.18
CA PRO A 234 -7.93 6.16 14.17
C PRO A 234 -6.59 6.73 14.64
N GLY A 235 -5.49 6.03 14.33
CA GLY A 235 -4.14 6.47 14.63
C GLY A 235 -3.68 6.30 16.08
N THR A 236 -4.53 5.81 17.01
CA THR A 236 -4.14 5.54 18.39
C THR A 236 -3.48 4.15 18.48
N PRO A 237 -2.19 4.01 18.85
CA PRO A 237 -1.56 2.70 19.02
C PRO A 237 -2.27 1.89 20.10
N LEU A 238 -2.59 0.63 19.81
CA LEU A 238 -3.32 -0.25 20.73
C LEU A 238 -2.55 -1.52 21.10
N LEU A 239 -1.63 -1.96 20.27
CA LEU A 239 -0.73 -3.08 20.53
C LEU A 239 0.48 -3.01 19.61
N ASP A 240 1.55 -3.69 20.02
CA ASP A 240 2.77 -3.81 19.25
C ASP A 240 2.96 -5.28 18.82
N ILE A 241 3.42 -5.50 17.59
CA ILE A 241 3.90 -6.80 17.13
C ILE A 241 5.42 -6.74 17.05
N VAL A 242 6.07 -7.61 17.80
CA VAL A 242 7.52 -7.71 17.89
C VAL A 242 7.98 -8.88 17.02
N PRO A 243 8.70 -8.64 15.91
CA PRO A 243 9.26 -9.73 15.11
C PRO A 243 10.42 -10.37 15.87
N VAL A 244 10.25 -11.62 16.28
CA VAL A 244 11.28 -12.35 17.05
C VAL A 244 12.29 -13.09 16.18
N ASN A 245 12.02 -13.21 14.88
CA ASN A 245 12.88 -13.91 13.92
C ASN A 245 13.82 -12.97 13.15
N ASP A 246 13.46 -11.69 13.02
CA ASP A 246 14.24 -10.67 12.30
C ASP A 246 14.78 -9.63 13.30
N VAL A 247 15.79 -10.05 14.02
CA VAL A 247 16.47 -9.21 15.02
C VAL A 247 17.95 -9.06 14.67
N TRP A 248 18.53 -7.94 15.02
CA TRP A 248 19.95 -7.64 14.84
C TRP A 248 20.55 -6.97 16.08
N VAL A 249 21.87 -6.88 16.12
CA VAL A 249 22.58 -6.15 17.18
C VAL A 249 22.99 -4.78 16.67
N VAL A 250 22.75 -3.75 17.47
CA VAL A 250 23.34 -2.44 17.30
C VAL A 250 24.43 -2.28 18.37
N ALA A 251 25.68 -2.35 17.93
CA ALA A 251 26.85 -2.26 18.79
C ALA A 251 27.51 -0.89 18.65
N ASN A 252 27.61 -0.16 19.75
CA ASN A 252 28.17 1.20 19.77
C ASN A 252 29.66 1.15 20.07
N PHE A 253 30.51 1.26 19.06
CA PHE A 253 31.96 1.30 19.18
C PHE A 253 32.46 2.73 19.37
N LYS A 254 33.57 2.92 20.08
CA LYS A 254 34.25 4.22 20.17
C LYS A 254 34.79 4.60 18.79
N GLU A 255 34.75 5.89 18.45
CA GLU A 255 35.31 6.43 17.20
C GLU A 255 36.72 5.91 16.88
N THR A 256 37.56 5.78 17.91
CA THR A 256 38.92 5.25 17.80
C THR A 256 39.00 3.76 17.45
N GLN A 257 37.90 3.02 17.59
CA GLN A 257 37.85 1.58 17.30
C GLN A 257 37.28 1.30 15.90
N VAL A 258 36.50 2.25 15.37
CA VAL A 258 35.79 2.08 14.08
C VAL A 258 36.75 2.04 12.89
N GLU A 259 37.93 2.66 12.99
CA GLU A 259 38.94 2.67 11.93
C GLU A 259 39.29 1.27 11.41
N TYR A 260 39.26 0.25 12.27
CA TYR A 260 39.65 -1.12 11.95
C TYR A 260 38.49 -2.05 11.63
N ILE A 261 37.23 -1.59 11.81
CA ILE A 261 36.04 -2.39 11.53
C ILE A 261 35.68 -2.26 10.06
N ARG A 262 35.33 -3.38 9.40
CA ARG A 262 34.89 -3.44 8.01
C ARG A 262 33.61 -4.26 7.89
N VAL A 263 32.77 -3.93 6.91
CA VAL A 263 31.59 -4.74 6.54
C VAL A 263 32.06 -6.13 6.13
N GLY A 264 31.32 -7.15 6.56
CA GLY A 264 31.63 -8.56 6.30
C GLY A 264 32.49 -9.25 7.35
N GLN A 265 33.08 -8.51 8.31
CA GLN A 265 33.85 -9.12 9.41
C GLN A 265 32.95 -9.95 10.33
N ARG A 266 33.53 -11.05 10.86
CA ARG A 266 32.84 -11.89 11.85
C ARG A 266 32.79 -11.23 13.20
N ALA A 267 31.65 -11.34 13.85
CA ALA A 267 31.44 -10.86 15.21
C ALA A 267 30.93 -11.99 16.09
N ARG A 268 31.42 -12.04 17.31
CA ARG A 268 30.91 -12.87 18.41
C ARG A 268 30.02 -12.01 19.28
N ILE A 269 28.80 -12.50 19.51
CA ILE A 269 27.77 -11.80 20.26
C ILE A 269 27.43 -12.66 21.48
N THR A 270 27.55 -12.08 22.66
CA THR A 270 27.12 -12.70 23.91
C THR A 270 25.97 -11.85 24.45
N VAL A 271 24.76 -12.40 24.49
CA VAL A 271 23.59 -11.73 25.06
C VAL A 271 23.60 -11.94 26.57
N ASP A 272 23.45 -10.87 27.36
CA ASP A 272 23.61 -10.94 28.83
C ASP A 272 22.61 -11.91 29.48
N GLY A 273 21.38 -12.00 28.96
CA GLY A 273 20.38 -12.98 29.42
C GLY A 273 20.69 -14.45 29.09
N TYR A 274 21.64 -14.70 28.17
CA TYR A 274 22.04 -16.04 27.68
C TYR A 274 23.56 -16.17 27.61
N SER A 275 24.24 -15.76 28.65
CA SER A 275 25.71 -15.64 28.70
C SER A 275 26.48 -16.96 28.45
N SER A 276 25.82 -18.11 28.60
CA SER A 276 26.43 -19.44 28.32
C SER A 276 26.55 -19.73 26.81
N GLN A 277 25.89 -18.93 25.94
CA GLN A 277 25.88 -19.15 24.49
C GLN A 277 26.48 -17.94 23.77
N THR A 278 27.52 -18.21 22.98
CA THR A 278 28.08 -17.21 22.07
C THR A 278 27.48 -17.38 20.70
N LEU A 279 26.89 -16.32 20.17
CA LEU A 279 26.25 -16.28 18.88
C LEU A 279 27.22 -15.70 17.84
N GLU A 280 27.16 -16.22 16.63
CA GLU A 280 27.94 -15.69 15.53
C GLU A 280 27.13 -14.67 14.74
N GLY A 281 27.79 -13.57 14.38
CA GLY A 281 27.22 -12.53 13.54
C GLY A 281 28.22 -12.02 12.53
N VAL A 282 27.72 -11.17 11.63
CA VAL A 282 28.51 -10.52 10.59
C VAL A 282 28.20 -9.02 10.62
N VAL A 283 29.24 -8.20 10.55
CA VAL A 283 29.12 -6.75 10.42
C VAL A 283 28.38 -6.43 9.11
N ASP A 284 27.21 -5.83 9.25
CA ASP A 284 26.34 -5.51 8.13
C ASP A 284 26.58 -4.09 7.59
N SER A 285 26.53 -3.11 8.47
CA SER A 285 26.64 -1.70 8.09
C SER A 285 27.01 -0.81 9.25
N PHE A 286 27.39 0.43 8.92
CA PHE A 286 27.65 1.49 9.88
C PHE A 286 26.52 2.51 9.85
N ALA A 287 26.17 3.07 11.00
CA ALA A 287 25.27 4.22 11.00
C ALA A 287 25.95 5.42 10.32
N PRO A 288 25.20 6.23 9.53
CA PRO A 288 25.77 7.38 8.81
C PRO A 288 26.16 8.56 9.71
N GLY A 289 26.04 8.42 11.03
CA GLY A 289 26.38 9.44 12.02
C GLY A 289 26.61 8.85 13.39
N SER A 290 27.24 9.63 14.28
CA SER A 290 27.41 9.27 15.69
C SER A 290 26.08 9.32 16.45
N GLY A 291 26.01 8.65 17.60
CA GLY A 291 24.80 8.65 18.43
C GLY A 291 24.34 10.06 18.87
N SER A 292 25.26 11.03 18.99
CA SER A 292 24.92 12.42 19.30
C SER A 292 24.23 13.16 18.15
N THR A 293 24.52 12.81 16.91
CA THR A 293 23.95 13.45 15.71
C THR A 293 22.44 13.20 15.61
N PHE A 294 21.97 12.04 16.08
CA PHE A 294 20.55 11.64 16.05
C PHE A 294 19.85 11.77 17.40
N SER A 295 20.51 12.39 18.39
CA SER A 295 19.90 12.65 19.71
C SER A 295 18.92 13.82 19.63
N MET A 296 17.73 13.67 20.23
CA MET A 296 16.75 14.77 20.36
C MET A 296 17.23 15.92 21.24
N LEU A 297 18.27 15.71 22.06
CA LEU A 297 18.93 16.75 22.87
C LEU A 297 20.40 16.81 22.46
N PRO A 298 20.78 17.75 21.56
CA PRO A 298 22.19 17.97 21.26
C PRO A 298 22.91 18.40 22.55
N THR A 299 24.03 17.77 22.86
CA THR A 299 24.91 18.22 23.95
C THR A 299 25.65 19.48 23.47
N ASP A 300 24.98 20.61 23.45
CA ASP A 300 25.61 21.89 23.17
C ASP A 300 26.21 22.42 24.50
N ASN A 301 27.52 22.47 24.55
CA ASN A 301 28.21 22.98 25.72
C ASN A 301 28.14 24.51 25.71
N ALA A 302 27.07 25.08 26.31
CA ALA A 302 26.84 26.53 26.44
C ALA A 302 27.91 27.27 27.32
N THR A 303 28.92 26.59 27.85
CA THR A 303 29.87 27.15 28.81
C THR A 303 31.31 27.36 28.30
N GLY A 304 31.56 27.30 26.99
CA GLY A 304 32.84 27.73 26.39
C GLY A 304 34.06 26.82 26.64
N ASN A 305 33.95 25.77 27.43
CA ASN A 305 35.01 24.76 27.63
C ASN A 305 34.76 23.56 26.72
N PHE A 306 35.53 23.42 25.65
CA PHE A 306 35.46 22.31 24.71
C PHE A 306 36.10 21.05 25.31
N VAL A 307 35.31 20.22 26.00
CA VAL A 307 35.79 18.90 26.45
C VAL A 307 35.53 17.91 25.29
N ARG A 308 36.57 17.39 24.67
CA ARG A 308 36.51 16.38 23.62
C ARG A 308 36.02 15.05 24.20
N VAL A 309 34.74 14.76 24.08
CA VAL A 309 34.15 13.48 24.44
C VAL A 309 34.25 12.53 23.26
N VAL A 310 34.84 11.35 23.46
CA VAL A 310 34.93 10.31 22.43
C VAL A 310 33.51 9.89 22.03
N GLN A 311 33.17 10.10 20.74
CA GLN A 311 31.88 9.75 20.19
C GLN A 311 31.76 8.23 19.99
N ARG A 312 30.53 7.73 19.99
CA ARG A 312 30.24 6.32 19.65
C ARG A 312 29.54 6.24 18.31
N VAL A 313 29.98 5.31 17.48
CA VAL A 313 29.42 5.03 16.16
C VAL A 313 28.66 3.70 16.24
N PRO A 314 27.35 3.69 15.96
CA PRO A 314 26.58 2.46 15.91
C PRO A 314 26.97 1.59 14.71
N VAL A 315 27.23 0.33 14.95
CA VAL A 315 27.52 -0.70 13.95
C VAL A 315 26.40 -1.73 14.00
N LYS A 316 25.75 -1.98 12.86
CA LYS A 316 24.72 -3.01 12.71
C LYS A 316 25.39 -4.35 12.44
N ILE A 317 25.00 -5.37 13.19
CA ILE A 317 25.52 -6.72 13.09
C ILE A 317 24.33 -7.67 12.96
N ARG A 318 24.32 -8.45 11.88
CA ARG A 318 23.31 -9.50 11.68
C ARG A 318 23.78 -10.81 12.27
N PHE A 319 22.86 -11.56 12.86
CA PHE A 319 23.14 -12.92 13.28
C PHE A 319 23.35 -13.80 12.06
N ALA A 320 24.42 -14.60 12.05
CA ALA A 320 24.67 -15.60 11.01
C ALA A 320 23.68 -16.77 11.14
N ASN A 321 23.40 -17.18 12.38
CA ASN A 321 22.37 -18.12 12.75
C ASN A 321 21.75 -17.69 14.06
N ASN A 322 20.43 -17.82 14.21
CA ASN A 322 19.77 -17.61 15.51
C ASN A 322 19.45 -18.96 16.15
N PRO A 323 20.30 -19.48 17.04
CA PRO A 323 20.09 -20.77 17.71
C PRO A 323 19.00 -20.71 18.79
N LEU A 324 18.47 -19.51 19.10
CA LEU A 324 17.46 -19.26 20.12
C LEU A 324 16.26 -18.51 19.51
N PRO A 325 15.57 -19.10 18.49
CA PRO A 325 14.43 -18.45 17.87
C PRO A 325 13.35 -18.16 18.92
N GLY A 326 12.80 -16.94 18.90
CA GLY A 326 11.76 -16.50 19.83
C GLY A 326 12.25 -16.12 21.24
N ARG A 327 13.52 -16.35 21.59
CA ARG A 327 14.09 -15.99 22.89
C ARG A 327 14.92 -14.72 22.87
N ILE A 328 15.50 -14.39 21.71
CA ILE A 328 16.26 -13.16 21.52
C ILE A 328 15.28 -12.08 21.09
N VAL A 329 14.93 -11.21 22.01
CA VAL A 329 13.95 -10.14 21.79
C VAL A 329 14.62 -8.77 21.77
N PRO A 330 14.07 -7.78 21.03
CA PRO A 330 14.55 -6.41 21.08
C PRO A 330 14.61 -5.86 22.51
N GLY A 331 15.63 -5.06 22.79
CA GLY A 331 15.86 -4.45 24.11
C GLY A 331 16.85 -5.20 25.00
N LEU A 332 17.21 -6.45 24.69
CA LEU A 332 18.25 -7.16 25.44
C LEU A 332 19.61 -6.53 25.21
N SER A 333 20.41 -6.47 26.29
CA SER A 333 21.80 -6.05 26.24
C SER A 333 22.72 -7.18 25.77
N ALA A 334 23.74 -6.81 25.04
CA ALA A 334 24.71 -7.76 24.51
C ALA A 334 26.14 -7.20 24.60
N ARG A 335 27.11 -8.12 24.61
CA ARG A 335 28.51 -7.81 24.40
C ARG A 335 28.91 -8.32 23.01
N VAL A 336 29.63 -7.48 22.28
CA VAL A 336 30.08 -7.79 20.92
C VAL A 336 31.60 -7.73 20.86
N GLU A 337 32.16 -8.75 20.24
CA GLU A 337 33.58 -8.86 19.90
C GLU A 337 33.71 -9.05 18.39
N ILE A 338 34.38 -8.12 17.69
CA ILE A 338 34.64 -8.21 16.26
C ILE A 338 36.09 -8.68 16.04
N ASP A 339 36.24 -9.65 15.16
CA ASP A 339 37.53 -10.18 14.74
C ASP A 339 38.08 -9.36 13.56
N LEU A 340 39.13 -8.56 13.82
CA LEU A 340 39.70 -7.62 12.84
C LEU A 340 40.50 -8.33 11.73
N GLY A 341 40.87 -9.62 11.93
CA GLY A 341 41.64 -10.41 10.96
C GLY A 341 40.78 -11.20 9.94
N SER A 342 39.44 -11.14 9.99
CA SER A 342 38.56 -12.00 9.18
C SER A 342 38.00 -11.34 7.91
N GLY A 343 38.46 -10.14 7.55
CA GLY A 343 37.96 -9.38 6.40
C GLY A 343 39.05 -9.14 5.35
N SER A 344 39.26 -10.10 4.47
CA SER A 344 40.01 -9.92 3.22
C SER A 344 39.23 -10.57 2.07
#